data_563d512d303fba40acc142eebd4455c5
#
_entry.id   563d512d303fba40acc142eebd4455c5
#
_cell.length_a   1.000
_cell.length_b   1.000
_cell.length_c   1.000
_cell.angle_alpha   90.00
_cell.angle_beta   90.00
_cell.angle_gamma   90.00
#
_symmetry.space_group_name_H-M   'P 1'
#
loop_
_entity.id
_entity.type
_entity.pdbx_description
1 polymer ?
#
loop_
_entity_poly.entity_id
_entity_poly.type
_entity_poly.pdbx_seq_one_letter_code
_entity_poly.pdbx_strand_id
1 'polypeptide(L)'
;MEPQARGKGSFQSLLLTYLTGRTILSVTPFLMALALRWAIPKPFRWIELAAMVGFLLLWPTIELAVHRVMHEWTWTATHKRHKHHHAHPNSLEVFGTYLFYNLIPLPWVFLRWPIAESICVALLFAIMVYEFVHFSVHYPYRPLTPWGRNVRENHLLHHRDPTQRLGLVFPGAKGKVNQDDRPAR
;
A
#
# COMPACT_ATOMS: atom_id res chain seq x y z
N MET A 1 17.60 -18.39 5.25
CA MET A 1 17.19 -16.97 5.32
C MET A 1 18.35 -16.16 5.82
N GLU A 2 18.94 -15.32 4.97
CA GLU A 2 19.99 -14.40 5.41
C GLU A 2 19.42 -13.43 6.46
N PRO A 3 20.16 -13.17 7.57
CA PRO A 3 19.74 -12.16 8.53
C PRO A 3 19.68 -10.82 7.81
N GLN A 4 18.47 -10.25 7.69
CA GLN A 4 18.29 -8.91 7.15
C GLN A 4 19.27 -7.97 7.84
N ALA A 5 20.16 -7.37 7.07
CA ALA A 5 21.14 -6.40 7.53
C ALA A 5 20.41 -5.36 8.41
N ARG A 6 20.79 -5.30 9.68
CA ARG A 6 20.22 -4.35 10.67
C ARG A 6 20.36 -2.96 10.09
N GLY A 7 19.23 -2.30 9.89
CA GLY A 7 19.07 -1.09 9.11
C GLY A 7 20.10 -0.01 9.38
N LYS A 8 20.92 0.27 8.39
CA LYS A 8 21.81 1.44 8.31
C LYS A 8 21.19 2.59 7.51
N GLY A 9 19.98 2.41 6.96
CA GLY A 9 19.33 3.42 6.15
C GLY A 9 18.67 4.52 7.00
N SER A 10 18.86 5.77 6.61
CA SER A 10 18.12 6.91 7.17
C SER A 10 16.73 7.02 6.54
N PHE A 11 15.82 7.77 7.18
CA PHE A 11 14.51 8.09 6.59
C PHE A 11 14.66 8.86 5.27
N GLN A 12 15.65 9.73 5.16
CA GLN A 12 15.95 10.45 3.91
C GLN A 12 16.34 9.50 2.78
N SER A 13 17.19 8.50 3.08
CA SER A 13 17.59 7.47 2.12
C SER A 13 16.39 6.62 1.68
N LEU A 14 15.50 6.24 2.62
CA LEU A 14 14.25 5.55 2.31
C LEU A 14 13.39 6.38 1.35
N LEU A 15 13.15 7.66 1.70
CA LEU A 15 12.29 8.54 0.90
C LEU A 15 12.88 8.79 -0.49
N LEU A 16 14.18 9.04 -0.58
CA LEU A 16 14.86 9.24 -1.86
C LEU A 16 14.75 7.99 -2.75
N THR A 17 15.02 6.82 -2.18
CA THR A 17 14.91 5.55 -2.92
C THR A 17 13.47 5.29 -3.38
N TYR A 18 12.48 5.62 -2.54
CA TYR A 18 11.07 5.53 -2.93
C TYR A 18 10.74 6.48 -4.09
N LEU A 19 11.17 7.74 -4.02
CA LEU A 19 10.85 8.74 -5.03
C LEU A 19 11.62 8.56 -6.35
N THR A 20 12.81 7.98 -6.33
CA THR A 20 13.65 7.78 -7.53
C THR A 20 13.46 6.40 -8.16
N GLY A 21 12.87 5.46 -7.43
CA GLY A 21 12.62 4.12 -7.92
C GLY A 21 11.35 4.00 -8.76
N ARG A 22 10.98 2.76 -9.08
CA ARG A 22 9.72 2.46 -9.81
C ARG A 22 8.48 2.89 -9.04
N THR A 23 8.61 3.09 -7.76
CA THR A 23 7.54 3.52 -6.84
C THR A 23 7.08 4.96 -7.06
N ILE A 24 7.84 5.80 -7.77
CA ILE A 24 7.39 7.13 -8.20
C ILE A 24 6.10 7.03 -9.03
N LEU A 25 5.91 5.89 -9.71
CA LEU A 25 4.72 5.65 -10.52
C LEU A 25 3.43 5.55 -9.69
N SER A 26 3.50 5.27 -8.39
CA SER A 26 2.33 5.30 -7.51
C SER A 26 1.88 6.73 -7.18
N VAL A 27 2.81 7.68 -7.18
CA VAL A 27 2.52 9.10 -6.93
C VAL A 27 1.87 9.75 -8.16
N THR A 28 2.30 9.37 -9.36
CA THR A 28 1.80 9.94 -10.62
C THR A 28 0.29 9.76 -10.80
N PRO A 29 -0.33 8.57 -10.62
CA PRO A 29 -1.78 8.41 -10.74
C PRO A 29 -2.54 9.27 -9.74
N PHE A 30 -2.06 9.39 -8.52
CA PHE A 30 -2.67 10.25 -7.51
C PHE A 30 -2.66 11.72 -7.93
N LEU A 31 -1.50 12.24 -8.36
CA LEU A 31 -1.38 13.62 -8.85
C LEU A 31 -2.25 13.87 -10.07
N MET A 32 -2.32 12.90 -10.98
CA MET A 32 -3.18 12.97 -12.16
C MET A 32 -4.66 13.04 -11.77
N ALA A 33 -5.12 12.17 -10.86
CA ALA A 33 -6.51 12.19 -10.39
C ALA A 33 -6.85 13.52 -9.69
N LEU A 34 -5.92 14.03 -8.88
CA LEU A 34 -6.07 15.33 -8.23
C LEU A 34 -6.18 16.48 -9.26
N ALA A 35 -5.31 16.48 -10.26
CA ALA A 35 -5.34 17.48 -11.34
C ALA A 35 -6.63 17.39 -12.16
N LEU A 36 -7.10 16.19 -12.48
CA LEU A 36 -8.34 15.96 -13.20
C LEU A 36 -9.56 16.43 -12.39
N ARG A 37 -9.61 16.13 -11.08
CA ARG A 37 -10.68 16.65 -10.23
C ARG A 37 -10.66 18.19 -10.18
N TRP A 38 -9.47 18.80 -10.13
CA TRP A 38 -9.32 20.25 -10.14
C TRP A 38 -9.76 20.88 -11.48
N ALA A 39 -9.54 20.17 -12.57
CA ALA A 39 -9.93 20.62 -13.93
C ALA A 39 -11.44 20.55 -14.16
N ILE A 40 -12.23 19.85 -13.34
CA ILE A 40 -13.69 19.86 -13.45
C ILE A 40 -14.20 21.24 -13.04
N PRO A 41 -14.97 21.94 -13.92
CA PRO A 41 -15.44 23.30 -13.66
C PRO A 41 -16.63 23.33 -12.68
N LYS A 42 -16.50 22.65 -11.56
CA LYS A 42 -17.48 22.59 -10.48
C LYS A 42 -16.77 22.81 -9.16
N PRO A 43 -17.28 23.71 -8.31
CA PRO A 43 -16.67 23.96 -7.00
C PRO A 43 -16.68 22.68 -6.15
N PHE A 44 -15.64 22.52 -5.36
CA PHE A 44 -15.57 21.43 -4.38
C PHE A 44 -16.64 21.58 -3.30
N ARG A 45 -17.36 20.51 -3.00
CA ARG A 45 -18.47 20.50 -2.05
C ARG A 45 -18.15 19.63 -0.84
N TRP A 46 -18.78 19.95 0.30
CA TRP A 46 -18.62 19.18 1.55
C TRP A 46 -18.98 17.69 1.39
N ILE A 47 -19.93 17.36 0.53
CA ILE A 47 -20.28 15.97 0.24
C ILE A 47 -19.12 15.18 -0.39
N GLU A 48 -18.30 15.83 -1.17
CA GLU A 48 -17.10 15.20 -1.76
C GLU A 48 -16.05 14.92 -0.69
N LEU A 49 -15.83 15.87 0.23
CA LEU A 49 -14.96 15.64 1.39
C LEU A 49 -15.48 14.50 2.26
N ALA A 50 -16.78 14.48 2.55
CA ALA A 50 -17.39 13.40 3.31
C ALA A 50 -17.22 12.04 2.62
N ALA A 51 -17.37 11.98 1.29
CA ALA A 51 -17.16 10.76 0.52
C ALA A 51 -15.70 10.29 0.57
N MET A 52 -14.72 11.21 0.43
CA MET A 52 -13.30 10.90 0.56
C MET A 52 -12.96 10.36 1.95
N VAL A 53 -13.40 11.05 3.00
CA VAL A 53 -13.17 10.63 4.40
C VAL A 53 -13.83 9.28 4.65
N GLY A 54 -15.09 9.10 4.25
CA GLY A 54 -15.80 7.83 4.37
C GLY A 54 -15.07 6.68 3.68
N PHE A 55 -14.56 6.91 2.47
CA PHE A 55 -13.75 5.93 1.75
C PHE A 55 -12.45 5.60 2.51
N LEU A 56 -11.73 6.59 3.00
CA LEU A 56 -10.48 6.36 3.74
C LEU A 56 -10.71 5.64 5.06
N LEU A 57 -11.85 5.86 5.73
CA LEU A 57 -12.24 5.10 6.93
C LEU A 57 -12.56 3.64 6.60
N LEU A 58 -13.08 3.34 5.41
CA LEU A 58 -13.33 1.98 4.93
C LEU A 58 -12.07 1.29 4.39
N TRP A 59 -11.03 2.06 4.09
CA TRP A 59 -9.81 1.53 3.46
C TRP A 59 -9.21 0.31 4.17
N PRO A 60 -9.09 0.24 5.51
CA PRO A 60 -8.54 -0.93 6.17
C PRO A 60 -9.29 -2.23 5.85
N THR A 61 -10.61 -2.15 5.72
CA THR A 61 -11.45 -3.30 5.35
C THR A 61 -11.24 -3.67 3.89
N ILE A 62 -11.14 -2.68 3.01
CA ILE A 62 -10.88 -2.87 1.57
C ILE A 62 -9.49 -3.49 1.39
N GLU A 63 -8.48 -2.98 2.07
CA GLU A 63 -7.11 -3.49 2.04
C GLU A 63 -7.07 -4.98 2.43
N LEU A 64 -7.71 -5.34 3.56
CA LEU A 64 -7.80 -6.73 4.00
C LEU A 64 -8.48 -7.63 2.99
N ALA A 65 -9.60 -7.17 2.40
CA ALA A 65 -10.33 -7.92 1.38
C ALA A 65 -9.48 -8.14 0.13
N VAL A 66 -8.82 -7.09 -0.37
CA VAL A 66 -7.92 -7.16 -1.53
C VAL A 66 -6.74 -8.09 -1.25
N HIS A 67 -6.12 -7.97 -0.08
CA HIS A 67 -5.00 -8.82 0.33
C HIS A 67 -5.42 -10.30 0.40
N ARG A 68 -6.61 -10.57 0.93
CA ARG A 68 -7.20 -11.90 0.94
C ARG A 68 -7.37 -12.47 -0.48
N VAL A 69 -7.92 -11.68 -1.39
CA VAL A 69 -8.05 -12.05 -2.80
C VAL A 69 -6.71 -12.37 -3.43
N MET A 70 -5.65 -11.60 -3.11
CA MET A 70 -4.29 -11.85 -3.59
C MET A 70 -3.75 -13.22 -3.15
N HIS A 71 -4.19 -13.74 -1.99
CA HIS A 71 -3.81 -15.08 -1.53
C HIS A 71 -4.68 -16.19 -2.08
N GLU A 72 -5.99 -15.96 -2.22
CA GLU A 72 -6.96 -17.03 -2.51
C GLU A 72 -7.21 -17.24 -4.02
N TRP A 73 -7.18 -16.18 -4.83
CA TRP A 73 -7.52 -16.25 -6.25
C TRP A 73 -6.30 -16.57 -7.12
N THR A 74 -5.89 -17.83 -7.09
CA THR A 74 -4.66 -18.34 -7.71
C THR A 74 -4.54 -18.12 -9.21
N TRP A 75 -5.66 -17.93 -9.91
CA TRP A 75 -5.72 -17.69 -11.35
C TRP A 75 -5.41 -16.25 -11.75
N THR A 76 -5.36 -15.30 -10.80
CA THR A 76 -5.16 -13.89 -11.08
C THR A 76 -3.68 -13.52 -11.24
N ALA A 77 -3.40 -12.51 -12.06
CA ALA A 77 -2.05 -11.94 -12.17
C ALA A 77 -1.58 -11.35 -10.84
N THR A 78 -2.50 -10.81 -10.04
CA THR A 78 -2.26 -10.23 -8.73
C THR A 78 -1.75 -11.29 -7.74
N HIS A 79 -2.37 -12.49 -7.72
CA HIS A 79 -1.90 -13.62 -6.92
C HIS A 79 -0.47 -14.03 -7.30
N LYS A 80 -0.20 -14.18 -8.60
CA LYS A 80 1.13 -14.60 -9.09
C LYS A 80 2.22 -13.61 -8.65
N ARG A 81 1.94 -12.31 -8.73
CA ARG A 81 2.87 -11.25 -8.30
C ARG A 81 3.03 -11.22 -6.79
N HIS A 82 1.94 -11.37 -6.05
CA HIS A 82 1.99 -11.41 -4.59
C HIS A 82 2.80 -12.61 -4.10
N LYS A 83 2.62 -13.78 -4.71
CA LYS A 83 3.42 -14.97 -4.45
C LYS A 83 4.90 -14.75 -4.78
N HIS A 84 5.21 -14.08 -5.91
CA HIS A 84 6.57 -13.71 -6.26
C HIS A 84 7.20 -12.78 -5.23
N HIS A 85 6.43 -11.80 -4.74
CA HIS A 85 6.85 -10.91 -3.68
C HIS A 85 7.19 -11.66 -2.39
N HIS A 86 6.36 -12.61 -1.95
CA HIS A 86 6.68 -13.45 -0.79
C HIS A 86 7.98 -14.23 -0.95
N ALA A 87 8.29 -14.70 -2.17
CA ALA A 87 9.55 -15.40 -2.46
C ALA A 87 10.75 -14.45 -2.53
N HIS A 88 10.54 -13.19 -2.97
CA HIS A 88 11.58 -12.19 -3.21
C HIS A 88 11.20 -10.83 -2.61
N PRO A 89 11.10 -10.72 -1.27
CA PRO A 89 10.53 -9.54 -0.61
C PRO A 89 11.31 -8.25 -0.84
N ASN A 90 12.57 -8.34 -1.24
CA ASN A 90 13.43 -7.20 -1.55
C ASN A 90 13.37 -6.77 -3.03
N SER A 91 12.64 -7.50 -3.88
CA SER A 91 12.46 -7.10 -5.26
C SER A 91 11.48 -5.94 -5.34
N LEU A 92 11.89 -4.84 -5.95
CA LEU A 92 11.01 -3.68 -6.23
C LEU A 92 9.93 -3.98 -7.30
N GLU A 93 9.88 -5.21 -7.79
CA GLU A 93 8.95 -5.65 -8.85
C GLU A 93 7.52 -5.93 -8.34
N VAL A 94 7.26 -5.64 -7.09
CA VAL A 94 6.02 -6.01 -6.38
C VAL A 94 4.76 -5.50 -7.07
N PHE A 95 4.82 -4.35 -7.73
CA PHE A 95 3.64 -3.66 -8.27
C PHE A 95 3.77 -3.29 -9.75
N GLY A 96 4.10 -4.22 -10.62
CA GLY A 96 4.11 -3.99 -12.08
C GLY A 96 2.74 -3.68 -12.72
N THR A 97 1.75 -3.26 -11.93
CA THR A 97 0.40 -2.84 -12.36
C THR A 97 0.24 -1.33 -12.45
N TYR A 98 1.31 -0.57 -12.32
CA TYR A 98 1.27 0.89 -12.30
C TYR A 98 0.56 1.50 -13.51
N LEU A 99 0.65 0.87 -14.67
CA LEU A 99 -0.05 1.33 -15.87
C LEU A 99 -1.57 1.32 -15.65
N PHE A 100 -2.11 0.29 -14.98
CA PHE A 100 -3.55 0.23 -14.67
C PHE A 100 -3.98 1.33 -13.71
N TYR A 101 -3.15 1.68 -12.72
CA TYR A 101 -3.48 2.77 -11.80
C TYR A 101 -3.58 4.11 -12.53
N ASN A 102 -2.75 4.35 -13.53
CA ASN A 102 -2.83 5.55 -14.35
C ASN A 102 -4.10 5.60 -15.21
N LEU A 103 -4.72 4.45 -15.50
CA LEU A 103 -5.96 4.38 -16.27
C LEU A 103 -7.22 4.56 -15.39
N ILE A 104 -7.11 4.35 -14.07
CA ILE A 104 -8.26 4.45 -13.15
C ILE A 104 -8.97 5.81 -13.23
N PRO A 105 -8.29 6.97 -13.27
CA PRO A 105 -8.94 8.27 -13.34
C PRO A 105 -9.64 8.55 -14.67
N LEU A 106 -9.21 7.92 -15.77
CA LEU A 106 -9.66 8.28 -17.11
C LEU A 106 -11.17 8.16 -17.34
N PRO A 107 -11.86 7.07 -16.93
CA PRO A 107 -13.31 6.96 -17.11
C PRO A 107 -14.10 8.07 -16.43
N TRP A 108 -13.62 8.55 -15.30
CA TRP A 108 -14.30 9.56 -14.49
C TRP A 108 -14.26 10.94 -15.12
N VAL A 109 -13.21 11.23 -15.91
CA VAL A 109 -13.11 12.48 -16.67
C VAL A 109 -14.28 12.61 -17.65
N PHE A 110 -14.64 11.52 -18.33
CA PHE A 110 -15.75 11.50 -19.28
C PHE A 110 -17.10 11.61 -18.59
N LEU A 111 -17.24 11.04 -17.41
CA LEU A 111 -18.47 11.09 -16.63
C LEU A 111 -18.70 12.46 -15.98
N ARG A 112 -17.65 13.26 -15.78
CA ARG A 112 -17.68 14.57 -15.10
C ARG A 112 -18.47 14.54 -13.80
N TRP A 113 -18.28 13.48 -13.03
CA TRP A 113 -18.98 13.23 -11.77
C TRP A 113 -18.06 13.54 -10.58
N PRO A 114 -18.15 14.73 -9.95
CA PRO A 114 -17.19 15.20 -8.95
C PRO A 114 -17.02 14.28 -7.75
N ILE A 115 -18.09 13.63 -7.29
CA ILE A 115 -18.02 12.69 -6.14
C ILE A 115 -17.17 11.47 -6.50
N ALA A 116 -17.38 10.92 -7.70
CA ALA A 116 -16.61 9.75 -8.15
C ALA A 116 -15.15 10.09 -8.35
N GLU A 117 -14.83 11.27 -8.89
CA GLU A 117 -13.46 11.76 -9.00
C GLU A 117 -12.81 11.94 -7.63
N SER A 118 -13.53 12.48 -6.67
CA SER A 118 -13.03 12.67 -5.29
C SER A 118 -12.77 11.32 -4.61
N ILE A 119 -13.64 10.32 -4.80
CA ILE A 119 -13.39 8.94 -4.32
C ILE A 119 -12.18 8.34 -5.03
N CYS A 120 -12.00 8.58 -6.34
CA CYS A 120 -10.83 8.13 -7.09
C CYS A 120 -9.52 8.75 -6.54
N VAL A 121 -9.53 10.04 -6.21
CA VAL A 121 -8.41 10.71 -5.53
C VAL A 121 -8.10 10.02 -4.19
N ALA A 122 -9.13 9.74 -3.38
CA ALA A 122 -8.95 9.06 -2.09
C ALA A 122 -8.41 7.63 -2.25
N LEU A 123 -8.89 6.88 -3.25
CA LEU A 123 -8.40 5.54 -3.58
C LEU A 123 -6.92 5.57 -3.95
N LEU A 124 -6.53 6.45 -4.87
CA LEU A 124 -5.14 6.52 -5.34
C LEU A 124 -4.19 7.05 -4.26
N PHE A 125 -4.68 7.94 -3.39
CA PHE A 125 -3.96 8.35 -2.18
C PHE A 125 -3.74 7.16 -1.24
N ALA A 126 -4.77 6.37 -0.97
CA ALA A 126 -4.68 5.20 -0.10
C ALA A 126 -3.70 4.15 -0.67
N ILE A 127 -3.75 3.91 -1.99
CA ILE A 127 -2.79 3.02 -2.69
C ILE A 127 -1.36 3.56 -2.57
N MET A 128 -1.15 4.85 -2.78
CA MET A 128 0.17 5.48 -2.65
C MET A 128 0.73 5.32 -1.23
N VAL A 129 -0.10 5.55 -0.21
CA VAL A 129 0.29 5.36 1.20
C VAL A 129 0.60 3.90 1.48
N TYR A 130 -0.24 2.97 1.01
CA TYR A 130 -0.04 1.54 1.13
C TYR A 130 1.32 1.12 0.54
N GLU A 131 1.61 1.55 -0.69
CA GLU A 131 2.86 1.21 -1.36
C GLU A 131 4.09 1.78 -0.64
N PHE A 132 4.02 3.03 -0.17
CA PHE A 132 5.10 3.63 0.61
C PHE A 132 5.35 2.88 1.92
N VAL A 133 4.30 2.54 2.65
CA VAL A 133 4.41 1.78 3.90
C VAL A 133 4.98 0.39 3.62
N HIS A 134 4.46 -0.31 2.61
CA HIS A 134 4.91 -1.63 2.20
C HIS A 134 6.39 -1.63 1.80
N PHE A 135 6.80 -0.67 0.97
CA PHE A 135 8.20 -0.47 0.60
C PHE A 135 9.07 -0.23 1.85
N SER A 136 8.62 0.63 2.78
CA SER A 136 9.38 0.96 3.98
C SER A 136 9.60 -0.24 4.91
N VAL A 137 8.67 -1.20 4.92
CA VAL A 137 8.80 -2.44 5.71
C VAL A 137 9.97 -3.30 5.22
N HIS A 138 10.16 -3.37 3.91
CA HIS A 138 11.23 -4.18 3.29
C HIS A 138 12.56 -3.44 3.19
N TYR A 139 12.54 -2.12 3.31
CA TYR A 139 13.76 -1.32 3.25
C TYR A 139 14.61 -1.49 4.52
N PRO A 140 15.95 -1.48 4.46
CA PRO A 140 16.84 -1.60 5.62
C PRO A 140 16.83 -0.32 6.47
N TYR A 141 15.67 0.05 6.99
CA TYR A 141 15.37 1.22 7.78
C TYR A 141 14.72 0.83 9.10
N ARG A 142 15.08 1.46 10.19
CA ARG A 142 14.43 1.24 11.49
C ARG A 142 13.31 2.26 11.71
N PRO A 143 12.05 1.84 11.77
CA PRO A 143 10.94 2.76 12.01
C PRO A 143 11.08 3.48 13.34
N LEU A 144 10.92 4.80 13.32
CA LEU A 144 11.08 5.66 14.51
C LEU A 144 9.86 5.57 15.44
N THR A 145 8.67 5.35 14.88
CA THR A 145 7.42 5.33 15.63
C THR A 145 7.05 3.92 16.12
N PRO A 146 6.33 3.78 17.25
CA PRO A 146 5.78 2.51 17.69
C PRO A 146 4.86 1.88 16.64
N TRP A 147 4.04 2.69 15.97
CA TRP A 147 3.16 2.25 14.87
C TRP A 147 3.98 1.64 13.73
N GLY A 148 5.00 2.33 13.23
CA GLY A 148 5.82 1.82 12.14
C GLY A 148 6.55 0.51 12.50
N ARG A 149 7.01 0.37 13.75
CA ARG A 149 7.60 -0.90 14.22
C ARG A 149 6.57 -2.03 14.23
N ASN A 150 5.36 -1.77 14.71
CA ASN A 150 4.29 -2.76 14.73
C ASN A 150 3.87 -3.19 13.31
N VAL A 151 3.73 -2.22 12.38
CA VAL A 151 3.46 -2.50 10.96
C VAL A 151 4.53 -3.42 10.38
N ARG A 152 5.81 -3.08 10.60
CA ARG A 152 6.93 -3.89 10.10
C ARG A 152 6.93 -5.30 10.67
N GLU A 153 6.78 -5.45 11.98
CA GLU A 153 6.76 -6.75 12.64
C GLU A 153 5.62 -7.64 12.13
N ASN A 154 4.41 -7.08 12.01
CA ASN A 154 3.26 -7.81 11.52
C ASN A 154 3.43 -8.24 10.05
N HIS A 155 3.93 -7.35 9.20
CA HIS A 155 4.13 -7.68 7.80
C HIS A 155 5.24 -8.73 7.59
N LEU A 156 6.34 -8.64 8.34
CA LEU A 156 7.38 -9.66 8.30
C LEU A 156 6.90 -11.01 8.87
N LEU A 157 5.98 -11.00 9.84
CA LEU A 157 5.32 -12.20 10.32
C LEU A 157 4.46 -12.82 9.22
N HIS A 158 3.66 -11.99 8.51
CA HIS A 158 2.87 -12.41 7.36
C HIS A 158 3.73 -13.07 6.26
N HIS A 159 4.93 -12.55 5.98
CA HIS A 159 5.87 -13.18 5.04
C HIS A 159 6.37 -14.56 5.50
N ARG A 160 6.45 -14.79 6.82
CA ARG A 160 6.83 -16.10 7.39
C ARG A 160 5.66 -17.08 7.42
N ASP A 161 4.48 -16.55 7.73
CA ASP A 161 3.24 -17.31 7.82
C ASP A 161 2.12 -16.59 7.05
N PRO A 162 1.94 -16.92 5.75
CA PRO A 162 0.92 -16.32 4.92
C PRO A 162 -0.52 -16.56 5.38
N THR A 163 -0.74 -17.45 6.35
CA THR A 163 -2.07 -17.67 6.94
C THR A 163 -2.48 -16.54 7.87
N GLN A 164 -1.52 -15.79 8.39
CA GLN A 164 -1.76 -14.60 9.19
C GLN A 164 -1.99 -13.40 8.26
N ARG A 165 -3.25 -13.09 8.03
CA ARG A 165 -3.68 -12.05 7.08
C ARG A 165 -3.88 -10.74 7.80
N LEU A 166 -2.79 -10.09 8.11
CA LEU A 166 -2.80 -8.82 8.83
C LEU A 166 -2.82 -7.66 7.81
N GLY A 167 -3.64 -6.65 8.06
CA GLY A 167 -3.60 -5.41 7.31
C GLY A 167 -2.23 -4.74 7.42
N LEU A 168 -1.76 -4.10 6.37
CA LEU A 168 -0.46 -3.46 6.35
C LEU A 168 -0.50 -2.10 7.06
N VAL A 169 -1.36 -1.19 6.60
CA VAL A 169 -1.42 0.20 7.12
C VAL A 169 -2.06 0.23 8.51
N PHE A 170 -3.04 -0.62 8.74
CA PHE A 170 -3.72 -0.78 10.02
C PHE A 170 -3.58 -2.24 10.48
N PRO A 171 -2.40 -2.61 10.99
CA PRO A 171 -2.21 -3.95 11.52
C PRO A 171 -3.20 -4.15 12.66
N GLY A 172 -4.05 -5.15 12.55
CA GLY A 172 -4.97 -5.57 13.59
C GLY A 172 -4.24 -5.92 14.90
N ALA A 173 -4.99 -6.40 15.89
CA ALA A 173 -4.39 -6.87 17.14
C ALA A 173 -3.24 -7.84 16.84
N LYS A 174 -2.12 -7.68 17.56
CA LYS A 174 -0.94 -8.54 17.42
C LYS A 174 -1.39 -10.00 17.36
N GLY A 175 -1.16 -10.66 16.24
CA GLY A 175 -1.28 -12.11 16.18
C GLY A 175 -0.47 -12.69 17.35
N LYS A 176 -1.00 -13.68 18.06
CA LYS A 176 -0.24 -14.36 19.11
C LYS A 176 0.99 -14.98 18.45
N VAL A 177 2.12 -14.30 18.53
CA VAL A 177 3.41 -14.92 18.21
C VAL A 177 3.60 -16.01 19.25
N ASN A 178 3.58 -17.26 18.83
CA ASN A 178 3.97 -18.36 19.70
C ASN A 178 5.40 -18.05 20.17
N GLN A 179 5.61 -18.07 21.49
CA GLN A 179 6.91 -17.73 22.08
C GLN A 179 8.03 -18.68 21.59
N ASP A 180 7.65 -19.85 21.09
CA ASP A 180 8.56 -20.89 20.59
C ASP A 180 9.20 -20.54 19.23
N ASP A 181 8.66 -19.56 18.50
CA ASP A 181 9.21 -19.12 17.19
C ASP A 181 10.30 -18.05 17.32
N ARG A 182 10.74 -17.71 18.51
CA ARG A 182 11.87 -16.79 18.68
C ARG A 182 13.17 -17.51 18.31
N PRO A 183 13.95 -16.97 17.35
CA PRO A 183 15.27 -17.52 17.12
C PRO A 183 16.06 -17.46 18.43
N ALA A 184 16.71 -18.57 18.81
CA ALA A 184 17.64 -18.63 19.91
C ALA A 184 18.62 -17.44 19.80
N ARG A 185 18.81 -16.74 20.91
CA ARG A 185 19.67 -15.55 20.98
C ARG A 185 21.13 -15.92 20.76
#